data_89acdbfee8afc3fc758e3ec8e427fe7d
#
_entry.id   89acdbfee8afc3fc758e3ec8e427fe7d
#
_cell.length_a   1.000
_cell.length_b   1.000
_cell.length_c   1.000
_cell.angle_alpha   90.00
_cell.angle_beta   90.00
_cell.angle_gamma   90.00
#
_symmetry.space_group_name_H-M   'P 1'
#
loop_
_entity.id
_entity.type
_entity.pdbx_description
1 polymer ?
#
loop_
_entity_poly.entity_id
_entity_poly.type
_entity_poly.pdbx_seq_one_letter_code
_entity_poly.pdbx_strand_id
1 'polypeptide(L)' 'MSPASQSSDQHLITPAQLAVRWSMTLATLSQWRSAGTVPEYLRLGDGKRPRIRYRMGDILAYERRAKEDV' A
#
# COMPACT_ATOMS: atom_id res chain seq x y z
N MET A 1 -6.76 -5.19 25.45
CA MET A 1 -6.77 -5.10 24.58
C MET A 1 -5.85 -5.21 23.86
N SER A 2 -5.43 -5.73 23.31
CA SER A 2 -4.50 -5.76 22.69
C SER A 2 -4.53 -5.41 21.42
N PRO A 3 -4.78 -4.46 21.17
CA PRO A 3 -4.85 -3.99 19.91
C PRO A 3 -3.65 -4.08 19.13
N ALA A 4 -2.60 -4.24 19.78
CA ALA A 4 -1.37 -4.28 19.07
C ALA A 4 -1.35 -5.40 18.11
N SER A 5 -1.97 -6.44 18.45
CA SER A 5 -1.82 -7.61 17.65
C SER A 5 -2.45 -7.44 16.32
N GLN A 6 -3.51 -6.68 16.22
CA GLN A 6 -4.10 -6.63 14.98
C GLN A 6 -3.69 -5.45 14.23
N SER A 7 -2.92 -4.62 14.79
CA SER A 7 -2.65 -3.39 14.13
C SER A 7 -1.71 -3.51 12.97
N SER A 8 -0.89 -4.52 12.88
CA SER A 8 0.06 -4.55 11.79
C SER A 8 -0.63 -4.73 10.45
N ASP A 9 -1.67 -5.52 10.37
CA ASP A 9 -2.35 -5.69 9.10
C ASP A 9 -3.19 -4.48 8.74
N GLN A 10 -3.64 -3.74 9.72
CA GLN A 10 -4.47 -2.59 9.46
C GLN A 10 -3.72 -1.30 9.48
N HIS A 11 -2.44 -1.37 9.70
CA HIS A 11 -1.63 -0.18 9.68
C HIS A 11 -1.59 0.40 8.28
N LEU A 12 -1.75 1.70 8.18
CA LEU A 12 -1.73 2.38 6.89
C LEU A 12 -0.38 3.03 6.67
N ILE A 13 0.12 2.93 5.47
CA ILE A 13 1.39 3.58 5.13
C ILE A 13 1.17 4.48 3.94
N THR A 14 2.03 5.46 3.83
CA THR A 14 1.95 6.42 2.75
C THR A 14 2.61 5.86 1.50
N PRO A 15 2.31 6.44 0.33
CA PRO A 15 3.03 6.03 -0.87
C PRO A 15 4.54 6.21 -0.75
N ALA A 16 4.96 7.26 -0.05
CA ALA A 16 6.40 7.47 0.13
C ALA A 16 7.02 6.35 0.94
N GLN A 17 6.33 5.91 1.98
CA GLN A 17 6.84 4.82 2.79
C GLN A 17 6.89 3.52 2.00
N LEU A 18 5.89 3.28 1.17
CA LEU A 18 5.89 2.09 0.35
C LEU A 18 6.99 2.14 -0.71
N ALA A 19 7.21 3.32 -1.27
CA ALA A 19 8.29 3.48 -2.25
C ALA A 19 9.63 3.14 -1.64
N VAL A 20 9.87 3.59 -0.41
CA VAL A 20 11.11 3.26 0.27
C VAL A 20 11.19 1.76 0.53
N ARG A 21 10.10 1.18 0.99
CA ARG A 21 10.10 -0.24 1.30
C ARG A 21 10.44 -1.10 0.07
N TRP A 22 9.94 -0.71 -1.08
CA TRP A 22 10.15 -1.48 -2.29
C TRP A 22 11.23 -0.91 -3.19
N SER A 23 11.91 0.13 -2.74
CA SER A 23 12.98 0.77 -3.51
C SER A 23 12.46 1.23 -4.86
N MET A 24 11.31 1.84 -4.86
CA MET A 24 10.70 2.37 -6.06
C MET A 24 10.53 3.85 -5.95
N THR A 25 10.11 4.48 -7.05
CA THR A 25 9.80 5.90 -7.02
C THR A 25 8.31 6.08 -6.82
N LEU A 26 7.93 7.27 -6.39
CA LEU A 26 6.53 7.60 -6.27
C LEU A 26 5.85 7.60 -7.63
N ALA A 27 6.57 7.96 -8.67
CA ALA A 27 6.00 7.96 -10.01
C ALA A 27 5.62 6.55 -10.43
N THR A 28 6.45 5.57 -10.11
CA THR A 28 6.14 4.19 -10.45
C THR A 28 4.87 3.73 -9.73
N LEU A 29 4.75 4.05 -8.45
CA LEU A 29 3.55 3.66 -7.71
C LEU A 29 2.31 4.35 -8.27
N SER A 30 2.46 5.59 -8.68
CA SER A 30 1.34 6.31 -9.27
C SER A 30 0.91 5.66 -10.57
N GLN A 31 1.85 5.22 -11.37
CA GLN A 31 1.53 4.52 -12.61
C GLN A 31 0.80 3.22 -12.33
N TRP A 32 1.22 2.50 -11.31
CA TRP A 32 0.55 1.27 -10.94
C TRP A 32 -0.90 1.53 -10.54
N ARG A 33 -1.13 2.60 -9.78
CA ARG A 33 -2.49 2.94 -9.39
C ARG A 33 -3.35 3.29 -10.61
N SER A 34 -2.79 4.04 -11.53
CA SER A 34 -3.53 4.41 -12.73
C SER A 34 -3.86 3.22 -13.60
N ALA A 35 -2.97 2.26 -13.62
CA ALA A 35 -3.20 1.06 -14.41
C ALA A 35 -4.13 0.08 -13.72
N GLY A 36 -4.49 0.33 -12.49
CA GLY A 36 -5.37 -0.58 -11.77
C GLY A 36 -4.68 -1.83 -11.29
N THR A 37 -3.36 -1.78 -11.19
CA THR A 37 -2.64 -2.95 -10.74
C THR A 37 -2.51 -2.93 -9.23
N VAL A 38 -2.03 -4.02 -8.69
CA VAL A 38 -1.87 -4.15 -7.25
C VAL A 38 -0.64 -3.43 -6.80
N PRO A 39 -0.54 -3.14 -5.54
CA PRO A 39 -1.46 -3.54 -4.48
C PRO A 39 -2.65 -2.61 -4.36
N GLU A 40 -3.66 -3.06 -3.67
CA GLU A 40 -4.82 -2.24 -3.45
C GLU A 40 -4.49 -1.07 -2.55
N TYR A 41 -5.25 -0.03 -2.67
CA TYR A 41 -4.98 1.16 -1.89
C TYR A 41 -6.29 1.83 -1.50
N LEU A 42 -6.20 2.74 -0.55
CA LEU A 42 -7.34 3.49 -0.08
C LEU A 42 -7.23 4.93 -0.52
N ARG A 43 -8.34 5.50 -0.92
CA ARG A 43 -8.42 6.92 -1.22
C ARG A 43 -9.22 7.56 -0.11
N LEU A 44 -8.55 8.33 0.70
CA LEU A 44 -9.18 8.96 1.85
C LEU A 44 -9.49 10.42 1.55
N GLY A 45 -10.63 10.85 2.03
CA GLY A 45 -11.05 12.22 1.79
C GLY A 45 -11.89 12.31 0.56
N ASP A 46 -12.67 13.38 0.47
CA ASP A 46 -13.50 13.53 -0.69
C ASP A 46 -13.22 14.85 -1.35
N GLY A 47 -12.12 15.31 -1.47
CA GLY A 47 -11.84 16.56 -2.11
C GLY A 47 -11.06 16.37 -3.36
N LYS A 48 -10.45 17.44 -3.79
CA LYS A 48 -9.69 17.45 -5.00
C LYS A 48 -8.37 16.73 -4.82
N ARG A 49 -7.93 16.57 -3.59
CA ARG A 49 -6.65 15.94 -3.31
C ARG A 49 -6.86 14.79 -2.36
N PRO A 50 -7.34 13.68 -2.85
CA PRO A 50 -7.51 12.54 -1.97
C PRO A 50 -6.16 12.08 -1.47
N ARG A 51 -6.15 11.56 -0.26
CA ARG A 51 -4.93 11.04 0.33
C ARG A 51 -4.87 9.56 0.05
N ILE A 52 -3.77 9.14 -0.50
CA ILE A 52 -3.59 7.73 -0.82
C ILE A 52 -2.88 7.06 0.33
N ARG A 53 -3.38 5.91 0.73
CA ARG A 53 -2.74 5.11 1.77
C ARG A 53 -2.83 3.66 1.37
N TYR A 54 -1.85 2.90 1.79
CA TYR A 54 -1.83 1.46 1.54
C TYR A 54 -2.01 0.75 2.87
N ARG A 55 -2.79 -0.31 2.87
CA ARG A 55 -2.99 -1.09 4.09
C ARG A 55 -1.88 -2.12 4.15
N MET A 56 -1.23 -2.21 5.29
CA MET A 56 -0.08 -3.10 5.42
C MET A 56 -0.44 -4.55 5.07
N GLY A 57 -1.62 -4.99 5.43
CA GLY A 57 -2.04 -6.35 5.11
C GLY A 57 -2.04 -6.60 3.61
N ASP A 58 -2.48 -5.62 2.84
CA ASP A 58 -2.48 -5.76 1.39
C ASP A 58 -1.07 -5.77 0.83
N ILE A 59 -0.18 -4.98 1.42
CA ILE A 59 1.21 -4.96 1.01
C ILE A 59 1.85 -6.32 1.26
N LEU A 60 1.61 -6.86 2.43
CA LEU A 60 2.20 -8.15 2.78
C LEU A 60 1.65 -9.26 1.90
N ALA A 61 0.37 -9.20 1.58
CA ALA A 61 -0.22 -10.19 0.71
C ALA A 61 0.37 -10.13 -0.69
N TYR A 62 0.59 -8.93 -1.19
CA TYR A 62 1.19 -8.77 -2.50
C TYR A 62 2.61 -9.31 -2.51
N GLU A 63 3.36 -9.01 -1.46
CA GLU A 63 4.75 -9.48 -1.39
C GLU A 63 4.80 -11.00 -1.34
N ARG A 64 3.86 -11.60 -0.63
CA ARG A 64 3.82 -13.03 -0.54
C ARG A 64 3.52 -13.67 -1.89
N ARG A 65 2.59 -13.09 -2.62
CA ARG A 65 2.25 -13.62 -3.93
C ARG A 65 3.39 -13.45 -4.92
N ALA A 66 4.06 -12.31 -4.85
CA ALA A 66 5.19 -12.07 -5.74
C ALA A 66 6.31 -13.07 -5.48
N LYS A 67 6.51 -13.40 -4.22
CA LYS A 67 7.53 -14.36 -3.88
C LYS A 67 7.18 -15.76 -4.41
N GLU A 68 5.91 -16.09 -4.36
CA GLU A 68 5.49 -17.40 -4.82
C GLU A 68 5.56 -17.54 -6.33
N ASP A 69 5.48 -16.44 -7.03
CA ASP A 69 5.53 -16.50 -8.47
C ASP A 69 6.92 -16.69 -9.01
N VAL A 70 7.91 -16.64 -8.18
CA VAL A 70 9.27 -16.85 -8.61
C VAL A 70 9.69 -18.30 -8.46
#